data_19a8928e717387baf44b1d740ae1499a
#
_entry.id   19a8928e717387baf44b1d740ae1499a
#
_cell.length_a   1.000
_cell.length_b   1.000
_cell.length_c   1.000
_cell.angle_alpha   90.00
_cell.angle_beta   90.00
_cell.angle_gamma   90.00
#
_symmetry.space_group_name_H-M   'P 1'
#
loop_
_entity.id
_entity.type
_entity.pdbx_description
1 polymer ?
#
loop_
_entity_poly.entity_id
_entity_poly.type
_entity_poly.pdbx_seq_one_letter_code
_entity_poly.pdbx_strand_id
1 'polypeptide(L)'
;MPVPALAAGGPKPADYAAQAGKAADYIDSHSADLTKGDLGPELDGALALISAGKTDAATFTTIKNDIKAKGPTYCTSKNVGGCAKVTITLLAAGESPNYGGTDYAGPVTSASQFAEYPTNQALDMIALERLGKPIPKALFVKVTDDATKGSQWEDPDTDGLTLTALSHVKATPEQQGKITNAKAALVKRLDGSKQGEAWGFKGKGPNVNTTAWVAPGLFRAGDADHQQQAVKGQEWLVGQQKSDGSFRGLVTTPAGIMMATTQAVPALRGLQSYDNVGAHQAQEEPVD
;
A
#
# COMPACT_ATOMS: atom_id res chain seq x y z
N MET A 1 -7.43 13.88 -7.29
CA MET A 1 -8.48 13.42 -8.23
C MET A 1 -9.57 12.75 -7.43
N PRO A 2 -10.85 12.92 -7.78
CA PRO A 2 -11.90 12.25 -7.05
C PRO A 2 -11.76 10.72 -7.23
N VAL A 3 -11.74 10.02 -6.11
CA VAL A 3 -11.98 8.59 -6.05
C VAL A 3 -13.31 8.36 -6.79
N PRO A 4 -13.44 7.32 -7.67
CA PRO A 4 -14.72 7.04 -8.31
C PRO A 4 -15.80 6.98 -7.24
N ALA A 5 -16.86 7.76 -7.42
CA ALA A 5 -17.97 7.81 -6.48
C ALA A 5 -18.50 6.38 -6.27
N LEU A 6 -18.47 5.92 -5.03
CA LEU A 6 -19.09 4.67 -4.62
C LEU A 6 -20.55 4.70 -5.08
N ALA A 7 -21.00 3.63 -5.71
CA ALA A 7 -22.41 3.48 -6.04
C ALA A 7 -23.25 3.72 -4.78
N ALA A 8 -24.24 4.59 -4.86
CA ALA A 8 -25.08 4.93 -3.70
C ALA A 8 -25.71 3.65 -3.13
N GLY A 9 -25.28 3.24 -1.91
CA GLY A 9 -25.79 2.07 -1.21
C GLY A 9 -24.84 0.88 -1.10
N GLY A 10 -23.61 0.93 -1.65
CA GLY A 10 -22.60 -0.13 -1.48
C GLY A 10 -22.00 -0.19 -0.07
N PRO A 11 -21.27 -1.29 0.27
CA PRO A 11 -20.60 -1.43 1.56
C PRO A 11 -19.59 -0.30 1.75
N LYS A 12 -19.53 0.24 2.98
CA LYS A 12 -18.60 1.31 3.33
C LYS A 12 -17.59 0.79 4.34
N PRO A 13 -16.29 0.95 4.10
CA PRO A 13 -15.27 0.64 5.09
C PRO A 13 -15.39 1.60 6.27
N ALA A 14 -15.23 1.06 7.48
CA ALA A 14 -15.24 1.87 8.69
C ALA A 14 -13.89 2.58 8.89
N ASP A 15 -13.91 3.68 9.63
CA ASP A 15 -12.70 4.35 10.12
C ASP A 15 -12.45 3.95 11.58
N TYR A 16 -11.53 3.00 11.77
CA TYR A 16 -11.11 2.52 13.08
C TYR A 16 -9.97 3.37 13.66
N ALA A 17 -10.19 4.68 13.76
CA ALA A 17 -9.18 5.65 14.20
C ALA A 17 -8.57 5.32 15.57
N ALA A 18 -9.38 4.83 16.52
CA ALA A 18 -8.90 4.47 17.85
C ALA A 18 -7.92 3.27 17.81
N GLN A 19 -8.21 2.26 17.00
CA GLN A 19 -7.33 1.09 16.82
C GLN A 19 -6.06 1.47 16.07
N ALA A 20 -6.18 2.29 15.03
CA ALA A 20 -5.04 2.84 14.31
C ALA A 20 -4.13 3.67 15.23
N GLY A 21 -4.72 4.50 16.11
CA GLY A 21 -3.99 5.28 17.10
C GLY A 21 -3.19 4.40 18.08
N LYS A 22 -3.81 3.33 18.62
CA LYS A 22 -3.09 2.37 19.50
C LYS A 22 -1.93 1.67 18.78
N ALA A 23 -2.12 1.30 17.52
CA ALA A 23 -1.05 0.70 16.73
C ALA A 23 0.09 1.69 16.46
N ALA A 24 -0.23 2.95 16.19
CA ALA A 24 0.76 4.01 16.02
C ALA A 24 1.54 4.28 17.32
N ASP A 25 0.89 4.25 18.49
CA ASP A 25 1.55 4.37 19.79
C ASP A 25 2.50 3.19 20.04
N TYR A 26 2.12 1.96 19.61
CA TYR A 26 3.03 0.81 19.64
C TYR A 26 4.24 1.03 18.72
N ILE A 27 4.04 1.50 17.49
CA ILE A 27 5.13 1.79 16.54
C ILE A 27 6.10 2.82 17.13
N ASP A 28 5.59 3.89 17.73
CA ASP A 28 6.44 4.95 18.31
C ASP A 28 7.23 4.45 19.51
N SER A 29 6.62 3.67 20.39
CA SER A 29 7.28 3.12 21.58
C SER A 29 8.30 1.99 21.28
N HIS A 30 8.24 1.38 20.08
CA HIS A 30 9.12 0.29 19.63
C HIS A 30 9.93 0.69 18.39
N SER A 31 10.19 1.98 18.20
CA SER A 31 10.87 2.54 17.02
C SER A 31 12.21 1.87 16.71
N ALA A 32 12.95 1.45 17.74
CA ALA A 32 14.21 0.74 17.57
C ALA A 32 14.08 -0.58 16.78
N ASP A 33 12.94 -1.26 16.86
CA ASP A 33 12.71 -2.48 16.08
C ASP A 33 12.40 -2.19 14.60
N LEU A 34 11.91 -0.97 14.31
CA LEU A 34 11.63 -0.48 12.96
C LEU A 34 12.90 0.03 12.27
N THR A 35 13.73 0.81 12.98
CA THR A 35 14.85 1.56 12.40
C THR A 35 16.18 0.82 12.37
N LYS A 36 16.23 -0.43 12.82
CA LYS A 36 17.47 -1.27 12.86
C LYS A 36 17.97 -1.73 11.48
N GLY A 37 17.11 -1.73 10.47
CA GLY A 37 17.40 -2.39 9.20
C GLY A 37 17.33 -1.45 8.01
N ASP A 38 16.82 -2.03 6.93
CA ASP A 38 16.61 -1.34 5.65
C ASP A 38 15.51 -0.29 5.75
N LEU A 39 15.58 0.72 4.88
CA LEU A 39 14.62 1.82 4.82
C LEU A 39 13.19 1.34 4.48
N GLY A 40 13.04 0.20 3.78
CA GLY A 40 11.73 -0.29 3.35
C GLY A 40 10.68 -0.43 4.47
N PRO A 41 10.97 -1.13 5.58
CA PRO A 41 10.07 -1.19 6.74
C PRO A 41 9.81 0.17 7.40
N GLU A 42 10.80 1.07 7.43
CA GLU A 42 10.64 2.41 7.98
C GLU A 42 9.63 3.24 7.19
N LEU A 43 9.62 3.10 5.85
CA LEU A 43 8.64 3.75 4.98
C LEU A 43 7.20 3.25 5.26
N ASP A 44 7.02 1.95 5.54
CA ASP A 44 5.72 1.42 5.99
C ASP A 44 5.33 2.03 7.36
N GLY A 45 6.29 2.18 8.27
CA GLY A 45 6.09 2.87 9.53
C GLY A 45 5.65 4.33 9.36
N ALA A 46 6.29 5.06 8.47
CA ALA A 46 5.91 6.45 8.16
C ALA A 46 4.47 6.51 7.61
N LEU A 47 4.11 5.65 6.65
CA LEU A 47 2.75 5.59 6.10
C LEU A 47 1.72 5.23 7.18
N ALA A 48 2.06 4.33 8.10
CA ALA A 48 1.20 3.99 9.24
C ALA A 48 0.98 5.20 10.16
N LEU A 49 2.05 5.91 10.53
CA LEU A 49 1.97 7.10 11.38
C LEU A 49 1.17 8.23 10.71
N ILE A 50 1.38 8.46 9.41
CA ILE A 50 0.59 9.43 8.62
C ILE A 50 -0.89 9.03 8.63
N SER A 51 -1.20 7.78 8.32
CA SER A 51 -2.56 7.26 8.29
C SER A 51 -3.27 7.40 9.65
N ALA A 52 -2.55 7.19 10.75
CA ALA A 52 -3.05 7.36 12.11
C ALA A 52 -3.14 8.83 12.56
N GLY A 53 -2.64 9.81 11.78
CA GLY A 53 -2.58 11.20 12.17
C GLY A 53 -1.52 11.51 13.24
N LYS A 54 -0.45 10.71 13.31
CA LYS A 54 0.64 10.80 14.31
C LYS A 54 1.96 11.29 13.69
N THR A 55 1.90 12.32 12.85
CA THR A 55 3.09 12.90 12.20
C THR A 55 3.97 13.74 13.14
N ASP A 56 3.52 13.99 14.34
CA ASP A 56 4.26 14.60 15.45
C ASP A 56 5.08 13.58 16.27
N ALA A 57 4.91 12.28 16.06
CA ALA A 57 5.66 11.24 16.75
C ALA A 57 7.18 11.35 16.51
N ALA A 58 7.98 11.05 17.53
CA ALA A 58 9.45 11.09 17.43
C ALA A 58 9.98 10.14 16.37
N THR A 59 9.35 8.96 16.25
CA THR A 59 9.65 7.96 15.21
C THR A 59 9.47 8.50 13.80
N PHE A 60 8.43 9.30 13.54
CA PHE A 60 8.21 9.91 12.22
C PHE A 60 9.35 10.86 11.85
N THR A 61 9.81 11.67 12.81
CA THR A 61 10.98 12.56 12.63
C THR A 61 12.25 11.76 12.36
N THR A 62 12.47 10.64 13.08
CA THR A 62 13.60 9.73 12.85
C THR A 62 13.56 9.16 11.42
N ILE A 63 12.42 8.64 10.98
CA ILE A 63 12.27 8.09 9.61
C ILE A 63 12.55 9.17 8.55
N LYS A 64 12.08 10.42 8.74
CA LYS A 64 12.40 11.53 7.82
C LYS A 64 13.89 11.81 7.73
N ASN A 65 14.64 11.69 8.83
CA ASN A 65 16.09 11.82 8.84
C ASN A 65 16.76 10.61 8.16
N ASP A 66 16.24 9.41 8.36
CA ASP A 66 16.73 8.20 7.72
C ASP A 66 16.47 8.20 6.20
N ILE A 67 15.37 8.78 5.74
CA ILE A 67 15.15 9.02 4.29
C ILE A 67 16.29 9.88 3.73
N LYS A 68 16.73 10.94 4.43
CA LYS A 68 17.87 11.76 3.98
C LYS A 68 19.19 11.00 3.98
N ALA A 69 19.42 10.18 5.01
CA ALA A 69 20.69 9.48 5.23
C ALA A 69 20.82 8.20 4.40
N LYS A 70 19.77 7.36 4.39
CA LYS A 70 19.74 6.04 3.76
C LYS A 70 19.10 6.06 2.36
N GLY A 71 18.20 7.01 2.10
CA GLY A 71 17.44 7.09 0.86
C GLY A 71 18.28 7.09 -0.42
N PRO A 72 19.39 7.87 -0.52
CA PRO A 72 20.23 7.89 -1.73
C PRO A 72 20.83 6.52 -2.07
N THR A 73 21.07 5.65 -1.11
CA THR A 73 21.59 4.30 -1.33
C THR A 73 20.47 3.27 -1.53
N TYR A 74 19.29 3.51 -0.95
CA TYR A 74 18.11 2.67 -1.08
C TYR A 74 17.42 2.89 -2.43
N CYS A 75 17.24 4.13 -2.85
CA CYS A 75 16.70 4.52 -4.15
C CYS A 75 17.81 4.60 -5.20
N THR A 76 17.90 3.60 -6.06
CA THR A 76 18.88 3.56 -7.16
C THR A 76 18.19 3.15 -8.46
N SER A 77 18.86 3.36 -9.59
CA SER A 77 18.39 2.88 -10.91
C SER A 77 18.17 1.35 -10.98
N LYS A 78 18.74 0.60 -10.04
CA LYS A 78 18.53 -0.85 -9.90
C LYS A 78 17.42 -1.20 -8.91
N ASN A 79 16.92 -0.22 -8.16
CA ASN A 79 15.83 -0.38 -7.18
C ASN A 79 14.77 0.71 -7.39
N VAL A 80 14.17 0.74 -8.58
CA VAL A 80 13.13 1.74 -8.94
C VAL A 80 11.91 1.62 -8.01
N GLY A 81 11.49 0.40 -7.66
CA GLY A 81 10.41 0.19 -6.68
C GLY A 81 10.72 0.77 -5.29
N GLY A 82 12.00 0.76 -4.88
CA GLY A 82 12.44 1.47 -3.67
C GLY A 82 12.29 2.98 -3.81
N CYS A 83 12.67 3.54 -4.96
CA CYS A 83 12.45 4.96 -5.28
C CYS A 83 10.95 5.32 -5.25
N ALA A 84 10.12 4.46 -5.82
CA ALA A 84 8.67 4.62 -5.82
C ALA A 84 8.12 4.66 -4.39
N LYS A 85 8.56 3.74 -3.52
CA LYS A 85 8.13 3.69 -2.12
C LYS A 85 8.52 4.95 -1.34
N VAL A 86 9.76 5.45 -1.53
CA VAL A 86 10.20 6.74 -0.94
C VAL A 86 9.33 7.88 -1.45
N THR A 87 9.11 7.94 -2.77
CA THR A 87 8.28 8.98 -3.42
C THR A 87 6.86 8.98 -2.84
N ILE A 88 6.22 7.81 -2.76
CA ILE A 88 4.87 7.65 -2.17
C ILE A 88 4.84 8.17 -0.73
N THR A 89 5.83 7.78 0.08
CA THR A 89 5.91 8.18 1.49
C THR A 89 6.09 9.68 1.66
N LEU A 90 6.96 10.30 0.86
CA LEU A 90 7.16 11.75 0.88
C LEU A 90 5.89 12.51 0.47
N LEU A 91 5.24 12.09 -0.61
CA LEU A 91 3.96 12.68 -1.04
C LEU A 91 2.86 12.51 0.01
N ALA A 92 2.81 11.35 0.68
CA ALA A 92 1.87 11.12 1.78
C ALA A 92 2.13 12.04 2.97
N ALA A 93 3.39 12.38 3.23
CA ALA A 93 3.82 13.31 4.27
C ALA A 93 3.63 14.80 3.89
N GLY A 94 3.15 15.10 2.67
CA GLY A 94 3.06 16.47 2.15
C GLY A 94 4.42 17.07 1.80
N GLU A 95 5.45 16.24 1.62
CA GLU A 95 6.81 16.65 1.29
C GLU A 95 7.07 16.56 -0.22
N SER A 96 8.03 17.33 -0.70
CA SER A 96 8.52 17.19 -2.07
C SER A 96 9.25 15.85 -2.26
N PRO A 97 9.07 15.15 -3.39
CA PRO A 97 9.89 13.99 -3.72
C PRO A 97 11.35 14.34 -4.02
N ASN A 98 11.69 15.63 -4.16
CA ASN A 98 13.07 16.12 -4.06
C ASN A 98 13.33 16.47 -2.60
N TYR A 99 13.95 15.54 -1.86
CA TYR A 99 14.07 15.61 -0.42
C TYR A 99 15.51 15.35 0.04
N GLY A 100 16.01 16.20 0.93
CA GLY A 100 17.40 16.09 1.41
C GLY A 100 18.45 16.23 0.29
N GLY A 101 18.14 16.88 -0.82
CA GLY A 101 19.03 17.05 -1.96
C GLY A 101 19.01 15.87 -2.96
N THR A 102 18.10 14.88 -2.77
CA THR A 102 17.97 13.72 -3.65
C THR A 102 16.60 13.76 -4.34
N ASP A 103 16.59 13.58 -5.68
CA ASP A 103 15.37 13.43 -6.48
C ASP A 103 14.95 11.95 -6.52
N TYR A 104 13.96 11.59 -5.70
CA TYR A 104 13.42 10.24 -5.62
C TYR A 104 12.40 9.93 -6.72
N ALA A 105 11.78 10.94 -7.32
CA ALA A 105 10.83 10.76 -8.42
C ALA A 105 11.52 10.56 -9.78
N GLY A 106 12.70 11.13 -9.98
CA GLY A 106 13.45 11.04 -11.23
C GLY A 106 13.65 9.61 -11.73
N PRO A 107 14.17 8.68 -10.90
CA PRO A 107 14.32 7.27 -11.30
C PRO A 107 13.00 6.60 -11.71
N VAL A 108 11.88 6.89 -11.04
CA VAL A 108 10.56 6.32 -11.36
C VAL A 108 10.03 6.86 -12.69
N THR A 109 10.17 8.18 -12.92
CA THR A 109 9.63 8.84 -14.12
C THR A 109 10.46 8.61 -15.37
N SER A 110 11.76 8.31 -15.24
CA SER A 110 12.70 8.09 -16.34
C SER A 110 13.09 6.62 -16.54
N ALA A 111 12.52 5.70 -15.78
CA ALA A 111 12.85 4.29 -15.89
C ALA A 111 12.59 3.74 -17.30
N SER A 112 13.63 3.17 -17.90
CA SER A 112 13.55 2.43 -19.17
C SER A 112 13.31 0.93 -18.95
N GLN A 113 13.59 0.43 -17.75
CA GLN A 113 13.40 -0.95 -17.33
C GLN A 113 12.79 -0.96 -15.93
N PHE A 114 11.83 -1.84 -15.72
CA PHE A 114 11.16 -2.02 -14.44
C PHE A 114 11.54 -3.38 -13.84
N ALA A 115 11.48 -3.47 -12.51
CA ALA A 115 11.83 -4.67 -11.78
C ALA A 115 11.02 -5.90 -12.24
N GLU A 116 11.59 -7.09 -12.10
CA GLU A 116 10.86 -8.35 -12.36
C GLU A 116 9.78 -8.62 -11.31
N TYR A 117 9.95 -8.10 -10.09
CA TYR A 117 9.03 -8.32 -8.98
C TYR A 117 7.75 -7.51 -9.16
N PRO A 118 6.58 -8.17 -9.26
CA PRO A 118 5.30 -7.49 -9.48
C PRO A 118 4.95 -6.47 -8.38
N THR A 119 5.37 -6.71 -7.14
CA THR A 119 5.21 -5.75 -6.03
C THR A 119 5.86 -4.40 -6.34
N ASN A 120 7.10 -4.41 -6.86
CA ASN A 120 7.80 -3.18 -7.21
C ASN A 120 7.15 -2.48 -8.39
N GLN A 121 6.66 -3.24 -9.38
CA GLN A 121 5.93 -2.69 -10.53
C GLN A 121 4.63 -1.99 -10.10
N ALA A 122 3.90 -2.57 -9.15
CA ALA A 122 2.70 -1.97 -8.58
C ALA A 122 3.03 -0.66 -7.84
N LEU A 123 4.12 -0.63 -7.06
CA LEU A 123 4.61 0.59 -6.41
C LEU A 123 5.01 1.67 -7.43
N ASP A 124 5.69 1.30 -8.52
CA ASP A 124 6.05 2.22 -9.59
C ASP A 124 4.80 2.87 -10.22
N MET A 125 3.75 2.07 -10.48
CA MET A 125 2.48 2.58 -11.00
C MET A 125 1.82 3.55 -10.02
N ILE A 126 1.73 3.20 -8.74
CA ILE A 126 1.12 4.04 -7.70
C ILE A 126 1.91 5.36 -7.55
N ALA A 127 3.23 5.30 -7.54
CA ALA A 127 4.06 6.51 -7.45
C ALA A 127 3.84 7.46 -8.64
N LEU A 128 3.79 6.91 -9.87
CA LEU A 128 3.52 7.70 -11.08
C LEU A 128 2.14 8.35 -11.02
N GLU A 129 1.12 7.63 -10.57
CA GLU A 129 -0.24 8.17 -10.42
C GLU A 129 -0.29 9.29 -9.38
N ARG A 130 0.34 9.10 -8.21
CA ARG A 130 0.43 10.14 -7.18
C ARG A 130 1.19 11.38 -7.63
N LEU A 131 2.19 11.21 -8.52
CA LEU A 131 2.91 12.31 -9.18
C LEU A 131 2.12 12.97 -10.30
N GLY A 132 0.96 12.44 -10.69
CA GLY A 132 0.20 12.88 -11.86
C GLY A 132 0.93 12.65 -13.18
N LYS A 133 1.83 11.67 -13.23
CA LYS A 133 2.63 11.31 -14.41
C LYS A 133 1.99 10.16 -15.19
N PRO A 134 2.14 10.13 -16.52
CA PRO A 134 1.65 9.04 -17.33
C PRO A 134 2.39 7.74 -16.99
N ILE A 135 1.65 6.62 -16.99
CA ILE A 135 2.24 5.28 -16.82
C ILE A 135 2.90 4.88 -18.13
N PRO A 136 4.22 4.55 -18.14
CA PRO A 136 4.90 4.08 -19.33
C PRO A 136 4.26 2.81 -19.90
N LYS A 137 4.15 2.74 -21.24
CA LYS A 137 3.53 1.58 -21.91
C LYS A 137 4.19 0.26 -21.51
N ALA A 138 5.51 0.24 -21.36
CA ALA A 138 6.25 -0.96 -20.96
C ALA A 138 5.85 -1.46 -19.56
N LEU A 139 5.71 -0.54 -18.58
CA LEU A 139 5.25 -0.88 -17.24
C LEU A 139 3.80 -1.37 -17.26
N PHE A 140 2.91 -0.66 -17.95
CA PHE A 140 1.51 -1.05 -18.08
C PHE A 140 1.33 -2.45 -18.67
N VAL A 141 2.04 -2.75 -19.78
CA VAL A 141 1.97 -4.07 -20.42
C VAL A 141 2.50 -5.14 -19.47
N LYS A 142 3.63 -4.88 -18.80
CA LYS A 142 4.24 -5.84 -17.88
C LYS A 142 3.30 -6.17 -16.72
N VAL A 143 2.75 -5.15 -16.05
CA VAL A 143 1.82 -5.35 -14.92
C VAL A 143 0.57 -6.11 -15.35
N THR A 144 -0.05 -5.74 -16.46
CA THR A 144 -1.27 -6.41 -16.94
C THR A 144 -1.01 -7.83 -17.45
N ASP A 145 0.15 -8.07 -18.05
CA ASP A 145 0.54 -9.40 -18.52
C ASP A 145 0.88 -10.33 -17.33
N ASP A 146 1.70 -9.88 -16.38
CA ASP A 146 2.04 -10.64 -15.18
C ASP A 146 0.77 -10.94 -14.36
N ALA A 147 -0.11 -9.95 -14.18
CA ALA A 147 -1.39 -10.15 -13.50
C ALA A 147 -2.29 -11.18 -14.18
N THR A 148 -2.34 -11.20 -15.53
CA THR A 148 -3.21 -12.09 -16.30
C THR A 148 -2.64 -13.51 -16.41
N LYS A 149 -1.34 -13.63 -16.68
CA LYS A 149 -0.66 -14.91 -16.96
C LYS A 149 -0.14 -15.61 -15.72
N GLY A 150 -0.01 -14.86 -14.63
CA GLY A 150 0.73 -15.28 -13.45
C GLY A 150 2.23 -15.02 -13.56
N SER A 151 2.90 -14.99 -12.44
CA SER A 151 4.36 -14.89 -12.35
C SER A 151 4.88 -15.87 -11.28
N GLN A 152 6.16 -16.21 -11.35
CA GLN A 152 6.80 -17.03 -10.31
C GLN A 152 6.85 -16.36 -8.93
N TRP A 153 6.53 -15.06 -8.87
CA TRP A 153 6.50 -14.24 -7.67
C TRP A 153 5.07 -13.94 -7.20
N GLU A 154 4.11 -14.77 -7.66
CA GLU A 154 2.71 -14.63 -7.25
C GLU A 154 2.56 -14.90 -5.76
N ASP A 155 1.96 -13.93 -5.10
CA ASP A 155 1.49 -14.06 -3.73
C ASP A 155 0.28 -13.12 -3.52
N PRO A 156 -0.57 -13.41 -2.53
CA PRO A 156 -1.77 -12.62 -2.31
C PRO A 156 -1.47 -11.14 -1.92
N ASP A 157 -0.33 -10.86 -1.30
CA ASP A 157 0.07 -9.49 -0.94
C ASP A 157 0.30 -8.68 -2.22
N THR A 158 1.08 -9.24 -3.14
CA THR A 158 1.36 -8.65 -4.47
C THR A 158 0.09 -8.50 -5.30
N ASP A 159 -0.80 -9.49 -5.31
CA ASP A 159 -2.07 -9.45 -6.03
C ASP A 159 -2.97 -8.30 -5.51
N GLY A 160 -3.07 -8.14 -4.18
CA GLY A 160 -3.82 -7.05 -3.55
C GLY A 160 -3.27 -5.67 -3.90
N LEU A 161 -1.94 -5.51 -3.83
CA LEU A 161 -1.29 -4.25 -4.20
C LEU A 161 -1.44 -3.93 -5.69
N THR A 162 -1.34 -4.95 -6.57
CA THR A 162 -1.53 -4.78 -8.01
C THR A 162 -2.97 -4.38 -8.35
N LEU A 163 -3.98 -4.92 -7.65
CA LEU A 163 -5.36 -4.45 -7.77
C LEU A 163 -5.49 -2.97 -7.39
N THR A 164 -4.83 -2.54 -6.31
CA THR A 164 -4.79 -1.14 -5.91
C THR A 164 -4.21 -0.28 -7.04
N ALA A 165 -3.04 -0.64 -7.58
CA ALA A 165 -2.40 0.09 -8.66
C ALA A 165 -3.28 0.19 -9.92
N LEU A 166 -3.87 -0.92 -10.36
CA LEU A 166 -4.72 -0.95 -11.56
C LEU A 166 -6.04 -0.20 -11.40
N SER A 167 -6.45 0.15 -10.19
CA SER A 167 -7.74 0.80 -9.94
C SER A 167 -7.75 2.29 -10.27
N HIS A 168 -6.58 2.92 -10.34
CA HIS A 168 -6.42 4.34 -10.61
C HIS A 168 -5.97 4.66 -12.04
N VAL A 169 -5.69 3.63 -12.86
CA VAL A 169 -5.19 3.83 -14.23
C VAL A 169 -6.24 4.52 -15.09
N LYS A 170 -5.89 5.68 -15.63
CA LYS A 170 -6.67 6.35 -16.70
C LYS A 170 -6.40 5.65 -18.02
N ALA A 171 -7.24 4.66 -18.32
CA ALA A 171 -7.06 3.79 -19.48
C ALA A 171 -7.72 4.33 -20.76
N THR A 172 -7.07 4.12 -21.89
CA THR A 172 -7.74 4.18 -23.19
C THR A 172 -8.71 3.00 -23.34
N PRO A 173 -9.67 3.03 -24.28
CA PRO A 173 -10.57 1.90 -24.51
C PRO A 173 -9.86 0.56 -24.75
N GLU A 174 -8.72 0.57 -25.45
CA GLU A 174 -7.90 -0.63 -25.68
C GLU A 174 -7.26 -1.13 -24.38
N GLN A 175 -6.74 -0.22 -23.57
CA GLN A 175 -6.13 -0.56 -22.26
C GLN A 175 -7.16 -1.07 -21.26
N GLN A 176 -8.41 -0.59 -21.34
CA GLN A 176 -9.51 -0.99 -20.45
C GLN A 176 -9.76 -2.50 -20.49
N GLY A 177 -9.73 -3.11 -21.69
CA GLY A 177 -9.87 -4.57 -21.83
C GLY A 177 -8.76 -5.34 -21.10
N LYS A 178 -7.50 -4.88 -21.19
CA LYS A 178 -6.38 -5.49 -20.48
C LYS A 178 -6.52 -5.35 -18.98
N ILE A 179 -6.91 -4.17 -18.47
CA ILE A 179 -7.16 -3.95 -17.05
C ILE A 179 -8.27 -4.86 -16.54
N THR A 180 -9.38 -4.98 -17.27
CA THR A 180 -10.51 -5.84 -16.88
C THR A 180 -10.06 -7.30 -16.74
N ASN A 181 -9.31 -7.82 -17.72
CA ASN A 181 -8.80 -9.19 -17.68
C ASN A 181 -7.79 -9.39 -16.53
N ALA A 182 -6.88 -8.44 -16.32
CA ALA A 182 -5.91 -8.49 -15.25
C ALA A 182 -6.60 -8.48 -13.87
N LYS A 183 -7.55 -7.57 -13.64
CA LYS A 183 -8.33 -7.51 -12.40
C LYS A 183 -9.11 -8.81 -12.15
N ALA A 184 -9.76 -9.37 -13.16
CA ALA A 184 -10.49 -10.62 -13.02
C ALA A 184 -9.56 -11.80 -12.63
N ALA A 185 -8.36 -11.86 -13.21
CA ALA A 185 -7.38 -12.89 -12.85
C ALA A 185 -6.86 -12.73 -11.42
N LEU A 186 -6.56 -11.50 -11.00
CA LEU A 186 -6.13 -11.17 -9.63
C LEU A 186 -7.20 -11.54 -8.61
N VAL A 187 -8.45 -11.11 -8.82
CA VAL A 187 -9.59 -11.43 -7.94
C VAL A 187 -9.76 -12.94 -7.80
N LYS A 188 -9.72 -13.68 -8.92
CA LYS A 188 -9.82 -15.15 -8.90
C LYS A 188 -8.73 -15.81 -8.03
N ARG A 189 -7.49 -15.29 -8.06
CA ARG A 189 -6.41 -15.82 -7.22
C ARG A 189 -6.63 -15.47 -5.75
N LEU A 190 -7.10 -14.26 -5.47
CA LEU A 190 -7.42 -13.81 -4.12
C LEU A 190 -8.58 -14.60 -3.50
N ASP A 191 -9.59 -14.98 -4.29
CA ASP A 191 -10.63 -15.92 -3.85
C ASP A 191 -10.02 -17.26 -3.43
N GLY A 192 -9.03 -17.74 -4.17
CA GLY A 192 -8.30 -18.97 -3.85
C GLY A 192 -7.41 -18.88 -2.60
N SER A 193 -7.04 -17.69 -2.17
CA SER A 193 -6.23 -17.42 -0.97
C SER A 193 -7.06 -17.01 0.25
N LYS A 194 -8.38 -16.87 0.09
CA LYS A 194 -9.31 -16.50 1.16
C LYS A 194 -9.46 -17.63 2.17
N GLN A 195 -9.44 -17.28 3.46
CA GLN A 195 -9.53 -18.19 4.58
C GLN A 195 -10.43 -17.58 5.66
N GLY A 196 -11.70 -17.95 5.66
CA GLY A 196 -12.72 -17.28 6.48
C GLY A 196 -12.98 -15.85 5.98
N GLU A 197 -12.84 -14.86 6.83
CA GLU A 197 -13.03 -13.45 6.51
C GLU A 197 -11.72 -12.72 6.14
N ALA A 198 -10.60 -13.45 6.03
CA ALA A 198 -9.27 -12.90 5.78
C ALA A 198 -8.54 -13.65 4.68
N TRP A 199 -7.34 -13.20 4.34
CA TRP A 199 -6.47 -13.78 3.34
C TRP A 199 -5.15 -14.22 3.93
N GLY A 200 -4.51 -15.18 3.27
CA GLY A 200 -3.21 -15.68 3.65
C GLY A 200 -2.61 -16.60 2.60
N PHE A 201 -1.36 -16.95 2.78
CA PHE A 201 -0.67 -17.89 1.91
C PHE A 201 -1.27 -19.30 2.04
N LYS A 202 -1.39 -19.99 0.93
CA LYS A 202 -1.95 -21.35 0.88
C LYS A 202 -1.27 -22.26 1.92
N GLY A 203 -2.08 -22.85 2.79
CA GLY A 203 -1.61 -23.78 3.84
C GLY A 203 -0.92 -23.10 5.04
N LYS A 204 -0.90 -21.76 5.12
CA LYS A 204 -0.29 -21.03 6.25
C LYS A 204 -1.31 -20.37 7.20
N GLY A 205 -2.58 -20.42 6.85
CA GLY A 205 -3.63 -19.72 7.61
C GLY A 205 -3.78 -18.23 7.21
N PRO A 206 -4.86 -17.58 7.70
CA PRO A 206 -5.09 -16.16 7.49
C PRO A 206 -4.01 -15.34 8.19
N ASN A 207 -3.67 -14.20 7.63
CA ASN A 207 -2.56 -13.40 8.13
C ASN A 207 -2.84 -11.90 8.00
N VAL A 208 -2.39 -11.14 8.99
CA VAL A 208 -2.61 -9.70 9.10
C VAL A 208 -1.99 -8.96 7.92
N ASN A 209 -0.74 -9.24 7.58
CA ASN A 209 -0.02 -8.58 6.48
C ASN A 209 -0.80 -8.72 5.17
N THR A 210 -1.10 -9.97 4.81
CA THR A 210 -1.83 -10.29 3.58
C THR A 210 -3.21 -9.63 3.56
N THR A 211 -3.98 -9.73 4.64
CA THR A 211 -5.31 -9.13 4.72
C THR A 211 -5.25 -7.60 4.58
N ALA A 212 -4.23 -6.96 5.18
CA ALA A 212 -4.03 -5.52 5.09
C ALA A 212 -3.70 -5.01 3.66
N TRP A 213 -3.13 -5.86 2.81
CA TRP A 213 -2.83 -5.51 1.42
C TRP A 213 -3.97 -5.91 0.47
N VAL A 214 -4.62 -7.05 0.73
CA VAL A 214 -5.68 -7.57 -0.12
C VAL A 214 -6.98 -6.79 0.02
N ALA A 215 -7.41 -6.50 1.25
CA ALA A 215 -8.70 -5.85 1.47
C ALA A 215 -8.81 -4.47 0.78
N PRO A 216 -7.83 -3.55 0.85
CA PRO A 216 -7.88 -2.30 0.09
C PRO A 216 -7.94 -2.51 -1.43
N GLY A 217 -7.18 -3.46 -1.96
CA GLY A 217 -7.16 -3.77 -3.40
C GLY A 217 -8.51 -4.29 -3.89
N LEU A 218 -9.10 -5.26 -3.20
CA LEU A 218 -10.42 -5.81 -3.52
C LEU A 218 -11.52 -4.76 -3.39
N PHE A 219 -11.45 -3.89 -2.39
CA PHE A 219 -12.42 -2.82 -2.22
C PHE A 219 -12.46 -1.86 -3.40
N ARG A 220 -11.30 -1.54 -3.99
CA ARG A 220 -11.18 -0.63 -5.13
C ARG A 220 -11.51 -1.26 -6.48
N ALA A 221 -11.19 -2.53 -6.65
CA ALA A 221 -11.24 -3.21 -7.94
C ALA A 221 -12.36 -4.23 -8.07
N GLY A 222 -12.95 -4.64 -6.94
CA GLY A 222 -14.00 -5.66 -6.88
C GLY A 222 -15.40 -5.15 -7.21
N ASP A 223 -16.29 -6.08 -7.48
CA ASP A 223 -17.72 -5.86 -7.46
C ASP A 223 -18.27 -5.73 -6.01
N ALA A 224 -19.58 -5.58 -5.86
CA ALA A 224 -20.21 -5.39 -4.55
C ALA A 224 -19.92 -6.53 -3.57
N ASP A 225 -19.82 -7.77 -4.04
CA ASP A 225 -19.55 -8.94 -3.19
C ASP A 225 -18.10 -8.91 -2.68
N HIS A 226 -17.13 -8.59 -3.55
CA HIS A 226 -15.73 -8.43 -3.16
C HIS A 226 -15.50 -7.21 -2.28
N GLN A 227 -16.21 -6.11 -2.52
CA GLN A 227 -16.20 -4.95 -1.63
C GLN A 227 -16.72 -5.31 -0.23
N GLN A 228 -17.79 -6.11 -0.14
CA GLN A 228 -18.29 -6.61 1.15
C GLN A 228 -17.29 -7.53 1.84
N GLN A 229 -16.61 -8.40 1.08
CA GLN A 229 -15.54 -9.24 1.62
C GLN A 229 -14.38 -8.39 2.16
N ALA A 230 -13.99 -7.34 1.44
CA ALA A 230 -12.94 -6.42 1.88
C ALA A 230 -13.29 -5.73 3.21
N VAL A 231 -14.54 -5.29 3.38
CA VAL A 231 -15.03 -4.71 4.65
C VAL A 231 -14.96 -5.72 5.79
N LYS A 232 -15.38 -6.97 5.56
CA LYS A 232 -15.25 -8.05 6.54
C LYS A 232 -13.78 -8.37 6.87
N GLY A 233 -12.87 -8.30 5.90
CA GLY A 233 -11.45 -8.41 6.13
C GLY A 233 -10.91 -7.29 7.02
N GLN A 234 -11.40 -6.07 6.85
CA GLN A 234 -11.08 -4.95 7.75
C GLN A 234 -11.60 -5.21 9.18
N GLU A 235 -12.81 -5.70 9.35
CA GLU A 235 -13.38 -6.08 10.65
C GLU A 235 -12.56 -7.20 11.30
N TRP A 236 -12.14 -8.18 10.51
CA TRP A 236 -11.26 -9.25 10.99
C TRP A 236 -9.93 -8.68 11.50
N LEU A 237 -9.30 -7.73 10.79
CA LEU A 237 -8.08 -7.07 11.24
C LEU A 237 -8.27 -6.44 12.62
N VAL A 238 -9.36 -5.73 12.87
CA VAL A 238 -9.68 -5.15 14.18
C VAL A 238 -9.65 -6.21 15.29
N GLY A 239 -10.21 -7.39 15.01
CA GLY A 239 -10.21 -8.53 15.95
C GLY A 239 -8.83 -9.14 16.23
N GLN A 240 -7.81 -8.85 15.39
CA GLN A 240 -6.44 -9.35 15.59
C GLN A 240 -5.57 -8.44 16.45
N GLN A 241 -6.00 -7.20 16.72
CA GLN A 241 -5.22 -6.26 17.51
C GLN A 241 -5.02 -6.75 18.94
N LYS A 242 -3.79 -6.73 19.43
CA LYS A 242 -3.45 -7.07 20.81
C LYS A 242 -3.69 -5.88 21.75
N SER A 243 -3.74 -6.15 23.05
CA SER A 243 -3.97 -5.12 24.08
C SER A 243 -2.91 -4.03 24.06
N ASP A 244 -1.68 -4.35 23.64
CA ASP A 244 -0.56 -3.42 23.49
C ASP A 244 -0.62 -2.58 22.20
N GLY A 245 -1.65 -2.77 21.36
CA GLY A 245 -1.82 -2.10 20.09
C GLY A 245 -1.17 -2.81 18.89
N SER A 246 -0.31 -3.80 19.13
CA SER A 246 0.39 -4.52 18.07
C SER A 246 -0.50 -5.49 17.30
N PHE A 247 0.01 -5.88 16.13
CA PHE A 247 -0.52 -6.98 15.32
C PHE A 247 0.56 -8.05 15.13
N ARG A 248 0.13 -9.31 14.97
CA ARG A 248 1.04 -10.43 14.70
C ARG A 248 0.65 -11.08 13.38
N GLY A 249 1.62 -11.12 12.45
CA GLY A 249 1.52 -11.91 11.23
C GLY A 249 2.01 -13.34 11.45
N LEU A 250 2.47 -13.98 10.37
CA LEU A 250 3.07 -15.31 10.43
C LEU A 250 4.42 -15.31 11.16
N VAL A 251 5.16 -14.21 11.10
CA VAL A 251 6.46 -14.04 11.75
C VAL A 251 6.25 -13.30 13.08
N THR A 252 6.58 -13.95 14.18
CA THR A 252 6.36 -13.42 15.54
C THR A 252 7.61 -12.85 16.20
N THR A 253 8.70 -12.64 15.46
CA THR A 253 9.85 -11.86 15.93
C THR A 253 9.47 -10.38 16.08
N PRO A 254 10.21 -9.57 16.86
CA PRO A 254 9.95 -8.13 16.97
C PRO A 254 9.81 -7.43 15.62
N ALA A 255 10.69 -7.72 14.66
CA ALA A 255 10.62 -7.17 13.30
C ALA A 255 9.35 -7.60 12.55
N GLY A 256 8.93 -8.88 12.69
CA GLY A 256 7.70 -9.39 12.07
C GLY A 256 6.43 -8.81 12.69
N ILE A 257 6.42 -8.58 14.01
CA ILE A 257 5.33 -7.89 14.70
C ILE A 257 5.25 -6.44 14.22
N MET A 258 6.38 -5.75 14.12
CA MET A 258 6.45 -4.38 13.63
C MET A 258 5.92 -4.27 12.20
N MET A 259 6.34 -5.18 11.31
CA MET A 259 5.87 -5.22 9.92
C MET A 259 4.34 -5.43 9.85
N ALA A 260 3.79 -6.39 10.60
CA ALA A 260 2.35 -6.62 10.62
C ALA A 260 1.58 -5.41 11.18
N THR A 261 2.14 -4.73 12.19
CA THR A 261 1.52 -3.56 12.81
C THR A 261 1.51 -2.37 11.85
N THR A 262 2.63 -2.07 11.20
CA THR A 262 2.72 -0.94 10.26
C THR A 262 1.82 -1.14 9.05
N GLN A 263 1.72 -2.35 8.52
CA GLN A 263 0.89 -2.64 7.34
C GLN A 263 -0.62 -2.66 7.67
N ALA A 264 -1.01 -3.03 8.89
CA ALA A 264 -2.41 -3.04 9.30
C ALA A 264 -3.01 -1.63 9.43
N VAL A 265 -2.24 -0.64 9.86
CA VAL A 265 -2.76 0.71 10.21
C VAL A 265 -3.49 1.38 9.04
N PRO A 266 -2.95 1.47 7.81
CA PRO A 266 -3.68 2.09 6.70
C PRO A 266 -5.02 1.39 6.41
N ALA A 267 -5.05 0.05 6.44
CA ALA A 267 -6.29 -0.70 6.20
C ALA A 267 -7.37 -0.43 7.26
N LEU A 268 -7.00 -0.16 8.51
CA LEU A 268 -7.93 0.24 9.58
C LEU A 268 -8.56 1.61 9.30
N ARG A 269 -7.91 2.49 8.56
CA ARG A 269 -8.37 3.84 8.25
C ARG A 269 -9.14 3.86 6.91
N GLY A 270 -10.33 3.30 6.89
CA GLY A 270 -11.17 3.29 5.69
C GLY A 270 -10.58 2.51 4.51
N LEU A 271 -9.84 1.44 4.76
CA LEU A 271 -9.14 0.65 3.75
C LEU A 271 -8.14 1.51 2.93
N GLN A 272 -7.39 2.38 3.60
CA GLN A 272 -6.28 3.10 2.95
C GLN A 272 -5.17 2.12 2.52
N SER A 273 -4.40 2.53 1.52
CA SER A 273 -3.20 1.84 1.04
C SER A 273 -2.22 2.87 0.47
N TYR A 274 -1.13 2.43 -0.13
CA TYR A 274 -0.09 3.29 -0.71
C TYR A 274 -0.60 4.38 -1.66
N ASP A 275 -1.74 4.15 -2.31
CA ASP A 275 -2.36 5.06 -3.27
C ASP A 275 -2.98 6.30 -2.62
N ASN A 276 -3.48 6.20 -1.39
CA ASN A 276 -4.31 7.24 -0.80
C ASN A 276 -3.98 7.63 0.65
N VAL A 277 -2.95 7.03 1.28
CA VAL A 277 -2.46 7.52 2.58
C VAL A 277 -2.00 8.97 2.44
N GLY A 278 -2.46 9.85 3.33
CA GLY A 278 -2.14 11.28 3.31
C GLY A 278 -2.85 12.10 2.23
N ALA A 279 -3.63 11.50 1.33
CA ALA A 279 -4.34 12.22 0.26
C ALA A 279 -5.50 13.11 0.77
N HIS A 280 -5.91 12.96 2.02
CA HIS A 280 -6.99 13.75 2.63
C HIS A 280 -6.58 15.16 3.06
N GLN A 281 -5.33 15.58 2.79
CA GLN A 281 -4.89 16.97 3.03
C GLN A 281 -5.08 17.88 1.82
N ALA A 282 -5.58 17.42 0.69
CA ALA A 282 -6.13 18.32 -0.31
C ALA A 282 -7.42 18.91 0.26
N GLN A 283 -7.32 20.08 0.85
CA GLN A 283 -8.45 20.91 1.24
C GLN A 283 -9.41 20.99 0.04
N GLU A 284 -10.66 20.63 0.26
CA GLU A 284 -11.74 21.16 -0.56
C GLU A 284 -11.66 22.68 -0.40
N GLU A 285 -11.07 23.37 -1.39
CA GLU A 285 -11.28 24.80 -1.49
C GLU A 285 -12.81 25.01 -1.61
N PRO A 286 -13.40 25.84 -0.75
CA PRO A 286 -14.80 26.17 -0.90
C PRO A 286 -14.98 26.75 -2.29
N VAL A 287 -15.86 26.15 -3.07
CA VAL A 287 -16.32 26.71 -4.35
C VAL A 287 -17.18 27.92 -3.96
N ASP A 288 -16.65 29.12 -4.19
CA ASP A 288 -17.39 30.38 -4.13
C ASP A 288 -18.46 30.44 -5.24
#